data_ff6e339fb2c16f9d822118e52b94d21e
#
_entry.id   ff6e339fb2c16f9d822118e52b94d21e
#
_cell.length_a   1.000
_cell.length_b   1.000
_cell.length_c   1.000
_cell.angle_alpha   90.00
_cell.angle_beta   90.00
_cell.angle_gamma   90.00
#
_symmetry.space_group_name_H-M   'P 1'
#
loop_
_entity.id
_entity.type
_entity.pdbx_description
1 polymer ?
#
loop_
_entity_poly.entity_id
_entity_poly.type
_entity_poly.pdbx_seq_one_letter_code
_entity_poly.pdbx_strand_id
1 'polypeptide(L)' 'MKKPESYDVRVKGRLVLSNGSMEDAMEIIEDLSEAYYNTGQPDPSTITMELNNGENEAITNG' A
#
# COMPACT_ATOMS: atom_id res chain seq x y z
N MET A 1 -20.24 12.33 5.19
CA MET A 1 -18.98 12.46 5.35
C MET A 1 -18.21 11.35 4.78
N LYS A 2 -17.11 11.60 4.17
CA LYS A 2 -16.37 10.60 3.59
C LYS A 2 -15.37 10.05 4.52
N LYS A 3 -15.16 8.78 4.53
CA LYS A 3 -14.17 8.19 5.32
C LYS A 3 -12.84 8.38 4.69
N PRO A 4 -11.75 8.45 5.45
CA PRO A 4 -10.45 8.55 4.87
C PRO A 4 -10.15 7.26 4.13
N GLU A 5 -9.45 7.37 3.07
CA GLU A 5 -9.04 6.20 2.32
C GLU A 5 -7.87 5.56 3.00
N SER A 6 -7.76 4.28 2.89
CA SER A 6 -6.63 3.58 3.43
C SER A 6 -5.99 2.73 2.36
N TYR A 7 -4.75 2.40 2.56
CA TYR A 7 -3.99 1.69 1.55
C TYR A 7 -3.28 0.50 2.16
N ASP A 8 -3.14 -0.55 1.37
CA ASP A 8 -2.38 -1.71 1.74
C ASP A 8 -1.20 -1.79 0.80
N VAL A 9 -0.05 -2.14 1.32
CA VAL A 9 1.14 -2.30 0.50
C VAL A 9 1.64 -3.72 0.66
N ARG A 10 1.91 -4.38 -0.46
CA ARG A 10 2.42 -5.75 -0.44
C ARG A 10 3.72 -5.80 -1.20
N VAL A 11 4.62 -6.64 -0.74
CA VAL A 11 5.88 -6.87 -1.41
C VAL A 11 6.00 -8.37 -1.62
N LYS A 12 6.09 -8.80 -2.85
CA LYS A 12 6.16 -10.21 -3.19
C LYS A 12 4.96 -10.94 -2.60
N GLY A 13 3.82 -10.30 -2.62
CA GLY A 13 2.62 -10.89 -2.08
C GLY A 13 2.48 -10.81 -0.57
N ARG A 14 3.48 -10.27 0.11
CA ARG A 14 3.45 -10.21 1.54
C ARG A 14 2.97 -8.85 2.00
N LEU A 15 2.01 -8.83 2.88
CA LEU A 15 1.45 -7.58 3.36
C LEU A 15 2.43 -6.90 4.29
N VAL A 16 2.86 -5.69 3.95
CA VAL A 16 3.77 -4.95 4.80
C VAL A 16 3.10 -3.71 5.39
N LEU A 17 1.97 -3.28 4.85
CA LEU A 17 1.22 -2.18 5.41
C LEU A 17 -0.25 -2.48 5.25
N SER A 18 -1.03 -2.32 6.30
CA SER A 18 -2.44 -2.59 6.26
C SER A 18 -3.19 -1.39 6.80
N ASN A 19 -4.14 -0.90 6.04
CA ASN A 19 -4.97 0.24 6.47
C ASN A 19 -4.14 1.44 6.81
N GLY A 20 -3.12 1.73 6.05
CA GLY A 20 -2.29 2.88 6.27
C GLY A 20 -2.78 4.07 5.49
N SER A 21 -2.33 5.24 5.86
CA SER A 21 -2.68 6.43 5.13
C SER A 21 -1.85 6.50 3.85
N MET A 22 -2.20 7.42 2.97
CA MET A 22 -1.43 7.58 1.78
C MET A 22 0.00 7.94 2.11
N GLU A 23 0.19 8.76 3.14
CA GLU A 23 1.53 9.13 3.54
C GLU A 23 2.31 7.93 4.02
N ASP A 24 1.66 7.07 4.79
CA ASP A 24 2.31 5.87 5.26
C ASP A 24 2.70 4.97 4.09
N ALA A 25 1.81 4.83 3.14
CA ALA A 25 2.09 3.98 1.99
C ALA A 25 3.25 4.54 1.19
N MET A 26 3.26 5.85 0.98
CA MET A 26 4.33 6.44 0.22
C MET A 26 5.66 6.32 0.94
N GLU A 27 5.64 6.45 2.25
CA GLU A 27 6.85 6.34 3.01
C GLU A 27 7.43 4.94 2.88
N ILE A 28 6.59 3.93 2.96
CA ILE A 28 7.05 2.58 2.83
C ILE A 28 7.58 2.34 1.43
N ILE A 29 6.91 2.84 0.42
CA ILE A 29 7.36 2.65 -0.95
C ILE A 29 8.69 3.35 -1.16
N GLU A 30 8.88 4.50 -0.56
CA GLU A 30 10.14 5.19 -0.66
C GLU A 30 11.25 4.39 0.00
N ASP A 31 10.98 3.85 1.18
CA ASP A 31 11.96 3.05 1.88
C ASP A 31 12.34 1.82 1.06
N LEU A 32 11.35 1.17 0.47
CA LEU A 32 11.62 -0.01 -0.32
C LEU A 32 12.39 0.35 -1.59
N SER A 33 12.09 1.49 -2.17
CA SER A 33 12.80 1.94 -3.35
C SER A 33 14.27 2.23 -3.02
N GLU A 34 14.49 2.82 -1.86
CA GLU A 34 15.84 3.11 -1.46
C GLU A 34 16.60 1.81 -1.20
N ALA A 35 15.95 0.85 -0.59
CA ALA A 35 16.58 -0.44 -0.36
C ALA A 35 16.97 -1.09 -1.68
N TYR A 36 16.09 -0.99 -2.68
CA TYR A 36 16.38 -1.56 -3.96
C TYR A 36 17.58 -0.85 -4.59
N TYR A 37 17.64 0.44 -4.44
CA TYR A 37 18.71 1.23 -5.00
C TYR A 37 20.04 0.80 -4.37
N ASN A 38 20.05 0.49 -3.10
CA ASN A 38 21.26 0.15 -2.40
C ASN A 38 21.62 -1.32 -2.46
N THR A 39 20.65 -2.19 -2.46
CA THR A 39 20.92 -3.62 -2.36
C THR A 39 20.39 -4.42 -3.53
N GLY A 40 19.56 -3.84 -4.36
CA GLY A 40 18.95 -4.58 -5.45
C GLY A 40 17.65 -5.28 -5.07
N GLN A 41 17.20 -5.10 -3.86
CA GLN A 41 15.97 -5.74 -3.41
C GLN A 41 15.23 -4.82 -2.48
N PRO A 42 13.92 -4.88 -2.47
CA PRO A 42 13.08 -5.74 -3.31
C PRO A 42 12.90 -5.14 -4.69
N ASP A 43 12.58 -5.98 -5.65
CA ASP A 43 12.36 -5.53 -7.00
C ASP A 43 11.09 -4.67 -7.01
N PRO A 44 11.12 -3.48 -7.56
CA PRO A 44 9.93 -2.63 -7.55
C PRO A 44 8.73 -3.26 -8.23
N SER A 45 8.94 -4.15 -9.16
CA SER A 45 7.80 -4.78 -9.82
C SER A 45 7.05 -5.71 -8.90
N THR A 46 7.62 -6.04 -7.74
CA THR A 46 6.94 -6.89 -6.78
C THR A 46 6.19 -6.08 -5.73
N ILE A 47 6.25 -4.76 -5.79
CA ILE A 47 5.59 -3.92 -4.82
C ILE A 47 4.24 -3.51 -5.38
N THR A 48 3.18 -3.80 -4.63
CA THR A 48 1.83 -3.42 -5.06
C THR A 48 1.20 -2.58 -3.98
N MET A 49 0.47 -1.57 -4.39
CA MET A 49 -0.27 -0.73 -3.47
C MET A 49 -1.74 -0.86 -3.83
N GLU A 50 -2.55 -1.22 -2.88
CA GLU A 50 -3.96 -1.41 -3.12
C GLU A 50 -4.76 -0.40 -2.32
N LEU A 51 -5.73 0.19 -2.93
CA LEU A 51 -6.61 1.11 -2.24
C LEU A 51 -7.61 0.30 -1.47
N ASN A 52 -7.61 0.46 -0.18
CA ASN A 52 -8.53 -0.26 0.66
C ASN A 52 -9.53 0.74 1.17
N ASN A 53 -10.68 0.77 0.57
CA ASN A 53 -11.68 1.73 0.94
C ASN A 53 -12.80 0.98 1.60
N GLY A 54 -12.87 1.06 2.88
CA GLY A 54 -13.86 0.32 3.62
C GLY A 54 -15.25 0.70 3.29
N GLU A 55 -15.47 1.87 2.74
CA GLU A 55 -16.77 2.22 2.39
C GLU A 55 -17.27 1.44 1.29
N ASN A 56 -16.45 0.90 0.49
CA ASN A 56 -16.89 0.18 -0.63
C ASN A 56 -17.78 -0.90 -0.30
N GLU A 57 -17.56 -1.55 0.74
CA GLU A 57 -18.38 -2.62 1.04
C GLU A 57 -19.69 -2.18 1.31
N ALA A 58 -19.84 -1.13 1.93
CA ALA A 58 -21.14 -0.69 2.27
C ALA A 58 -21.85 -0.35 1.08
N ILE A 59 -21.24 0.18 0.15
CA ILE A 59 -21.90 0.56 -0.93
C ILE A 59 -22.33 -0.44 -1.76
N THR A 60 -21.66 -1.36 -1.75
CA THR A 60 -22.03 -2.35 -2.58
C THR A 60 -23.29 -2.71 -2.48
N ASN A 61 -23.75 -2.36 -1.71
CA ASN A 61 -24.83 -2.69 -1.63
C ASN A 61 -25.40 -2.23 -2.50
N GLY A 62 -25.02 -1.82 -2.64
CA GLY A 62 -25.61 -1.36 -3.62
C GLY A 62 -25.74 -1.49 -4.21
#